data_4dbab78995a13422da3356ea6d235767
#
_entry.id   4dbab78995a13422da3356ea6d235767
#
_cell.length_a   1.000
_cell.length_b   1.000
_cell.length_c   1.000
_cell.angle_alpha   90.00
_cell.angle_beta   90.00
_cell.angle_gamma   90.00
#
_symmetry.space_group_name_H-M   'P 1'
#
loop_
_entity.id
_entity.type
_entity.pdbx_description
1 polymer ?
#
loop_
_entity_poly.entity_id
_entity_poly.type
_entity_poly.pdbx_seq_one_letter_code
_entity_poly.pdbx_strand_id
1 'polypeptide(L)'
;MIDASPELPLVLLVDDEVRSQEAMRRTLEDEFRVLTASDAEAARRLLERHEVAVILCDQRMPGQSGVEFLKAARERWPEVVRIVISGYADSEDIIAGVNEAGIYQYLLKPWVPDHLLETVRGAVEASRLQQGLQRIEIDLRAGTTALRARR
;
A
#
# COMPACT_ATOMS: atom_id res chain seq x y z
N MET A 1 -12.05 -17.43 20.15
CA MET A 1 -10.72 -17.47 20.30
C MET A 1 -10.13 -16.18 19.95
N ILE A 2 -9.22 -15.91 20.64
CA ILE A 2 -8.66 -14.76 20.38
C ILE A 2 -7.69 -14.89 19.34
N ASP A 3 -7.87 -14.15 18.42
CA ASP A 3 -6.89 -14.04 17.45
C ASP A 3 -5.77 -13.30 18.05
N ALA A 4 -5.03 -14.05 18.76
CA ALA A 4 -3.91 -13.47 19.38
C ALA A 4 -2.85 -13.14 18.40
N SER A 5 -2.99 -13.59 17.21
CA SER A 5 -2.01 -13.21 16.25
C SER A 5 -2.11 -11.74 16.08
N PRO A 6 -1.00 -11.10 15.99
CA PRO A 6 -0.99 -9.75 15.54
C PRO A 6 -1.81 -9.75 14.32
N GLU A 7 -2.54 -8.81 14.20
CA GLU A 7 -3.40 -8.69 13.10
C GLU A 7 -2.64 -8.93 11.83
N LEU A 8 -3.31 -9.59 10.93
CA LEU A 8 -2.81 -9.73 9.57
C LEU A 8 -2.54 -8.35 8.98
N PRO A 9 -1.58 -8.23 8.09
CA PRO A 9 -1.31 -6.95 7.43
C PRO A 9 -2.55 -6.39 6.76
N LEU A 10 -2.70 -5.08 6.84
CA LEU A 10 -3.86 -4.39 6.30
C LEU A 10 -3.59 -3.86 4.90
N VAL A 11 -4.42 -4.26 3.96
CA VAL A 11 -4.33 -3.85 2.56
C VAL A 11 -5.54 -2.97 2.23
N LEU A 12 -5.29 -1.83 1.65
CA LEU A 12 -6.33 -0.91 1.20
C LEU A 12 -6.51 -1.01 -0.30
N LEU A 13 -7.71 -1.34 -0.73
CA LEU A 13 -8.07 -1.40 -2.14
C LEU A 13 -8.83 -0.13 -2.51
N VAL A 14 -8.35 0.59 -3.51
CA VAL A 14 -8.99 1.82 -3.97
C VAL A 14 -9.41 1.62 -5.41
N ASP A 15 -10.71 1.51 -5.64
CA ASP A 15 -11.28 1.23 -6.94
C ASP A 15 -12.74 1.67 -6.92
N ASP A 16 -13.18 2.39 -7.93
CA ASP A 16 -14.56 2.88 -7.97
C ASP A 16 -15.58 1.81 -8.39
N GLU A 17 -15.11 0.65 -8.86
CA GLU A 17 -15.99 -0.45 -9.22
C GLU A 17 -16.11 -1.48 -8.09
N VAL A 18 -17.33 -1.68 -7.61
CA VAL A 18 -17.60 -2.60 -6.51
C VAL A 18 -17.20 -4.03 -6.89
N ARG A 19 -17.44 -4.42 -8.13
CA ARG A 19 -17.09 -5.78 -8.58
C ARG A 19 -15.59 -6.03 -8.53
N SER A 20 -14.80 -5.04 -8.91
CA SER A 20 -13.34 -5.14 -8.82
C SER A 20 -12.90 -5.25 -7.37
N GLN A 21 -13.47 -4.44 -6.50
CA GLN A 21 -13.19 -4.50 -5.06
C GLN A 21 -13.47 -5.89 -4.50
N GLU A 22 -14.64 -6.45 -4.85
CA GLU A 22 -15.04 -7.77 -4.36
C GLU A 22 -14.11 -8.88 -4.86
N ALA A 23 -13.74 -8.83 -6.14
CA ALA A 23 -12.85 -9.84 -6.71
C ALA A 23 -11.47 -9.81 -6.04
N MET A 24 -10.92 -8.63 -5.82
CA MET A 24 -9.63 -8.49 -5.14
C MET A 24 -9.73 -8.90 -3.67
N ARG A 25 -10.81 -8.51 -3.00
CA ARG A 25 -11.02 -8.90 -1.60
C ARG A 25 -11.03 -10.41 -1.44
N ARG A 26 -11.78 -11.12 -2.28
CA ARG A 26 -11.86 -12.58 -2.22
C ARG A 26 -10.50 -13.24 -2.40
N THR A 27 -9.68 -12.67 -3.27
CA THR A 27 -8.35 -13.20 -3.51
C THR A 27 -7.44 -13.00 -2.31
N LEU A 28 -7.59 -11.90 -1.58
CA LEU A 28 -6.65 -11.48 -0.55
C LEU A 28 -7.08 -11.78 0.89
N GLU A 29 -8.36 -11.94 1.14
CA GLU A 29 -8.89 -11.95 2.52
C GLU A 29 -8.44 -13.11 3.40
N ASP A 30 -7.98 -14.21 2.82
CA ASP A 30 -7.49 -15.34 3.62
C ASP A 30 -6.13 -15.03 4.26
N GLU A 31 -5.36 -14.12 3.69
CA GLU A 31 -4.02 -13.81 4.17
C GLU A 31 -3.88 -12.40 4.71
N PHE A 32 -4.80 -11.51 4.38
CA PHE A 32 -4.69 -10.09 4.74
C PHE A 32 -6.01 -9.55 5.23
N ARG A 33 -5.94 -8.53 6.07
CA ARG A 33 -7.12 -7.72 6.35
C ARG A 33 -7.30 -6.76 5.18
N VAL A 34 -8.51 -6.61 4.69
CA VAL A 34 -8.78 -5.82 3.49
C VAL A 34 -9.79 -4.73 3.81
N LEU A 35 -9.43 -3.50 3.48
CA LEU A 35 -10.35 -2.36 3.48
C LEU A 35 -10.53 -1.91 2.05
N THR A 36 -11.69 -1.36 1.74
CA THR A 36 -11.98 -0.86 0.40
C THR A 36 -12.42 0.60 0.45
N ALA A 37 -12.04 1.34 -0.58
CA ALA A 37 -12.46 2.70 -0.78
C ALA A 37 -12.83 2.89 -2.24
N SER A 38 -13.88 3.66 -2.50
CA SER A 38 -14.35 3.86 -3.88
C SER A 38 -13.78 5.11 -4.53
N ASP A 39 -13.09 5.94 -3.78
CA ASP A 39 -12.44 7.15 -4.32
C ASP A 39 -11.28 7.55 -3.42
N ALA A 40 -10.53 8.56 -3.86
CA ALA A 40 -9.36 9.04 -3.16
C ALA A 40 -9.69 9.62 -1.78
N GLU A 41 -10.82 10.29 -1.65
CA GLU A 41 -11.22 10.88 -0.38
C GLU A 41 -11.50 9.83 0.68
N ALA A 42 -12.28 8.79 0.32
CA ALA A 42 -12.55 7.68 1.22
C ALA A 42 -11.26 6.95 1.61
N ALA A 43 -10.36 6.76 0.64
CA ALA A 43 -9.06 6.14 0.90
C ALA A 43 -8.23 6.96 1.89
N ARG A 44 -8.22 8.25 1.73
CA ARG A 44 -7.49 9.17 2.62
C ARG A 44 -7.98 9.06 4.06
N ARG A 45 -9.29 9.01 4.25
CA ARG A 45 -9.88 8.85 5.58
C ARG A 45 -9.47 7.55 6.25
N LEU A 46 -9.41 6.46 5.47
CA LEU A 46 -8.98 5.18 6.00
C LEU A 46 -7.49 5.18 6.36
N LEU A 47 -6.66 5.83 5.56
CA LEU A 47 -5.24 5.96 5.85
C LEU A 47 -4.99 6.78 7.12
N GLU A 48 -5.85 7.74 7.43
CA GLU A 48 -5.73 8.53 8.64
C GLU A 48 -6.09 7.74 9.90
N ARG A 49 -6.89 6.69 9.76
CA ARG A 49 -7.42 5.93 10.89
C ARG A 49 -6.76 4.57 11.11
N HIS A 50 -6.06 4.05 10.11
CA HIS A 50 -5.53 2.70 10.16
C HIS A 50 -4.08 2.67 9.71
N GLU A 51 -3.32 1.74 10.27
CA GLU A 51 -1.98 1.47 9.79
C GLU A 51 -2.08 0.52 8.60
N VAL A 52 -1.98 1.08 7.42
CA VAL A 52 -2.08 0.34 6.18
C VAL A 52 -0.68 -0.05 5.71
N ALA A 53 -0.49 -1.32 5.37
CA ALA A 53 0.79 -1.79 4.87
C ALA A 53 0.94 -1.54 3.36
N VAL A 54 -0.14 -1.77 2.61
CA VAL A 54 -0.12 -1.72 1.14
C VAL A 54 -1.39 -1.06 0.62
N ILE A 55 -1.23 -0.19 -0.37
CA ILE A 55 -2.36 0.37 -1.13
C ILE A 55 -2.33 -0.23 -2.52
N LEU A 56 -3.45 -0.80 -2.95
CA LEU A 56 -3.68 -1.13 -4.36
C LEU A 56 -4.68 -0.14 -4.90
N CYS A 57 -4.30 0.63 -5.88
CA CYS A 57 -5.13 1.70 -6.41
C CYS A 57 -5.32 1.56 -7.91
N ASP A 58 -6.58 1.59 -8.35
CA ASP A 58 -6.87 1.61 -9.77
C ASP A 58 -6.44 2.96 -10.35
N GLN A 59 -5.89 2.94 -11.55
CA GLN A 59 -5.44 4.17 -12.21
C GLN A 59 -6.61 5.07 -12.61
N ARG A 60 -7.69 4.46 -13.08
CA ARG A 60 -8.84 5.24 -13.53
C ARG A 60 -9.88 5.40 -12.45
N MET A 61 -9.92 6.57 -11.87
CA MET A 61 -10.92 6.93 -10.87
C MET A 61 -11.48 8.31 -11.15
N PRO A 62 -12.74 8.56 -10.78
CA PRO A 62 -13.29 9.90 -10.92
C PRO A 62 -12.51 10.92 -10.11
N GLY A 63 -12.24 12.06 -10.70
CA GLY A 63 -11.65 13.20 -10.01
C GLY A 63 -10.14 13.20 -9.92
N GLN A 64 -9.54 12.08 -9.57
CA GLN A 64 -8.10 11.99 -9.38
C GLN A 64 -7.60 10.63 -9.85
N SER A 65 -6.54 10.60 -10.65
CA SER A 65 -5.98 9.33 -11.11
C SER A 65 -5.29 8.59 -9.96
N GLY A 66 -5.11 7.28 -10.14
CA GLY A 66 -4.42 6.47 -9.15
C GLY A 66 -3.02 6.98 -8.86
N VAL A 67 -2.24 7.28 -9.89
CA VAL A 67 -0.88 7.80 -9.73
C VAL A 67 -0.88 9.13 -8.98
N GLU A 68 -1.81 10.03 -9.28
CA GLU A 68 -1.92 11.30 -8.58
C GLU A 68 -2.24 11.10 -7.10
N PHE A 69 -3.18 10.20 -6.81
CA PHE A 69 -3.52 9.90 -5.43
C PHE A 69 -2.32 9.28 -4.70
N LEU A 70 -1.64 8.33 -5.32
CA LEU A 70 -0.50 7.65 -4.70
C LEU A 70 0.68 8.59 -4.49
N LYS A 71 0.86 9.56 -5.36
CA LYS A 71 1.86 10.60 -5.18
C LYS A 71 1.56 11.42 -3.92
N ALA A 72 0.32 11.83 -3.75
CA ALA A 72 -0.10 12.55 -2.55
C ALA A 72 0.03 11.69 -1.30
N ALA A 73 -0.33 10.41 -1.39
CA ALA A 73 -0.24 9.48 -0.27
C ALA A 73 1.21 9.27 0.18
N ARG A 74 2.15 9.26 -0.76
CA ARG A 74 3.58 9.12 -0.45
C ARG A 74 4.07 10.24 0.48
N GLU A 75 3.57 11.43 0.30
CA GLU A 75 3.99 12.57 1.11
C GLU A 75 3.56 12.45 2.58
N ARG A 76 2.36 11.94 2.83
CA ARG A 76 1.84 11.80 4.19
C ARG A 76 2.11 10.45 4.83
N TRP A 77 2.13 9.39 4.02
CA TRP A 77 2.32 8.02 4.49
C TRP A 77 3.41 7.33 3.68
N PRO A 78 4.66 7.80 3.78
CA PRO A 78 5.75 7.28 2.93
C PRO A 78 6.06 5.82 3.18
N GLU A 79 5.72 5.29 4.35
CA GLU A 79 5.97 3.90 4.71
C GLU A 79 4.99 2.91 4.07
N VAL A 80 3.87 3.38 3.57
CA VAL A 80 2.86 2.51 2.94
C VAL A 80 3.33 2.17 1.54
N VAL A 81 3.38 0.88 1.21
CA VAL A 81 3.79 0.44 -0.12
C VAL A 81 2.67 0.67 -1.11
N ARG A 82 2.98 1.21 -2.26
CA ARG A 82 2.00 1.67 -3.25
C ARG A 82 2.07 0.83 -4.51
N ILE A 83 0.92 0.28 -4.91
CA ILE A 83 0.76 -0.50 -6.13
C ILE A 83 -0.35 0.14 -6.94
N VAL A 84 -0.15 0.29 -8.24
CA VAL A 84 -1.19 0.78 -9.15
C VAL A 84 -1.66 -0.35 -10.06
N ILE A 85 -2.96 -0.39 -10.34
CA ILE A 85 -3.58 -1.36 -11.24
C ILE A 85 -4.12 -0.60 -12.44
N SER A 86 -3.78 -1.05 -13.65
CA SER A 86 -4.14 -0.30 -14.85
C SER A 86 -4.26 -1.17 -16.08
N GLY A 87 -4.94 -0.64 -17.10
CA GLY A 87 -4.95 -1.24 -18.42
C GLY A 87 -3.81 -0.68 -19.28
N TYR A 88 -3.64 -1.26 -20.46
CA TYR A 88 -2.59 -0.80 -21.40
C TYR A 88 -2.72 0.66 -21.78
N ALA A 89 -3.95 1.15 -21.85
CA ALA A 89 -4.19 2.53 -22.27
C ALA A 89 -3.59 3.57 -21.34
N ASP A 90 -3.29 3.18 -20.09
CA ASP A 90 -2.80 4.09 -19.07
C ASP A 90 -1.29 4.03 -18.90
N SER A 91 -0.59 3.20 -19.67
CA SER A 91 0.82 2.90 -19.41
C SER A 91 1.74 4.12 -19.47
N GLU A 92 1.47 5.07 -20.38
CA GLU A 92 2.29 6.29 -20.48
C GLU A 92 2.18 7.15 -19.23
N ASP A 93 0.97 7.31 -18.70
CA ASP A 93 0.73 8.10 -17.50
C ASP A 93 1.43 7.46 -16.30
N ILE A 94 1.40 6.13 -16.24
CA ILE A 94 2.02 5.39 -15.15
C ILE A 94 3.53 5.51 -15.21
N ILE A 95 4.12 5.34 -16.38
CA ILE A 95 5.57 5.47 -16.54
C ILE A 95 6.02 6.88 -16.11
N ALA A 96 5.27 7.90 -16.51
CA ALA A 96 5.58 9.27 -16.13
C ALA A 96 5.48 9.50 -14.63
N GLY A 97 4.56 8.82 -13.95
CA GLY A 97 4.31 9.02 -12.53
C GLY A 97 5.04 8.09 -11.57
N VAL A 98 5.65 7.01 -12.07
CA VAL A 98 6.23 5.96 -11.22
C VAL A 98 7.26 6.51 -10.23
N ASN A 99 8.18 7.32 -10.69
CA ASN A 99 9.21 7.86 -9.82
C ASN A 99 8.66 8.84 -8.79
N GLU A 100 7.73 9.68 -9.19
CA GLU A 100 7.15 10.70 -8.31
C GLU A 100 6.23 10.09 -7.25
N ALA A 101 5.46 9.09 -7.63
CA ALA A 101 4.55 8.41 -6.72
C ALA A 101 5.24 7.33 -5.89
N GLY A 102 6.45 6.93 -6.26
CA GLY A 102 7.16 5.86 -5.57
C GLY A 102 6.40 4.54 -5.67
N ILE A 103 6.00 4.19 -6.88
CA ILE A 103 5.21 2.97 -7.11
C ILE A 103 6.14 1.75 -6.97
N TYR A 104 5.73 0.83 -6.09
CA TYR A 104 6.45 -0.42 -5.87
C TYR A 104 6.33 -1.33 -7.09
N GLN A 105 5.13 -1.46 -7.60
CA GLN A 105 4.86 -2.31 -8.77
C GLN A 105 3.54 -1.86 -9.38
N TYR A 106 3.37 -2.07 -10.69
CA TYR A 106 2.06 -1.93 -11.28
C TYR A 106 1.57 -3.27 -11.80
N LEU A 107 0.25 -3.47 -11.79
CA LEU A 107 -0.40 -4.66 -12.28
C LEU A 107 -1.24 -4.30 -13.49
N LEU A 108 -1.10 -5.07 -14.57
CA LEU A 108 -1.93 -4.88 -15.75
C LEU A 108 -3.25 -5.63 -15.61
N LYS A 109 -4.31 -5.01 -16.07
CA LYS A 109 -5.61 -5.66 -16.18
C LYS A 109 -5.67 -6.43 -17.50
N PRO A 110 -6.31 -7.59 -17.53
CA PRO A 110 -6.89 -8.29 -16.39
C PRO A 110 -5.83 -8.97 -15.54
N TRP A 111 -5.93 -8.82 -14.22
CA TRP A 111 -4.98 -9.47 -13.32
C TRP A 111 -5.41 -10.91 -13.04
N VAL A 112 -4.45 -11.74 -12.71
CA VAL A 112 -4.66 -13.14 -12.36
C VAL A 112 -4.54 -13.30 -10.85
N PRO A 113 -5.42 -14.07 -10.19
CA PRO A 113 -5.39 -14.17 -8.73
C PRO A 113 -4.04 -14.53 -8.14
N ASP A 114 -3.34 -15.51 -8.70
CA ASP A 114 -2.03 -15.90 -8.18
C ASP A 114 -1.01 -14.78 -8.30
N HIS A 115 -1.04 -14.04 -9.38
CA HIS A 115 -0.13 -12.92 -9.58
C HIS A 115 -0.44 -11.76 -8.63
N LEU A 116 -1.72 -11.46 -8.43
CA LEU A 116 -2.14 -10.45 -7.48
C LEU A 116 -1.66 -10.80 -6.08
N LEU A 117 -1.86 -12.04 -5.68
CA LEU A 117 -1.48 -12.53 -4.36
C LEU A 117 0.04 -12.46 -4.16
N GLU A 118 0.82 -12.89 -5.13
CA GLU A 118 2.28 -12.80 -5.08
C GLU A 118 2.75 -11.37 -4.97
N THR A 119 2.14 -10.47 -5.74
CA THR A 119 2.50 -9.05 -5.72
C THR A 119 2.24 -8.44 -4.36
N VAL A 120 1.10 -8.73 -3.77
CA VAL A 120 0.75 -8.18 -2.45
C VAL A 120 1.64 -8.80 -1.36
N ARG A 121 1.95 -10.09 -1.44
CA ARG A 121 2.88 -10.72 -0.50
C ARG A 121 4.24 -10.02 -0.54
N GLY A 122 4.75 -9.76 -1.73
CA GLY A 122 6.01 -9.05 -1.90
C GLY A 122 5.96 -7.64 -1.35
N ALA A 123 4.85 -6.95 -1.57
CA ALA A 123 4.66 -5.59 -1.05
C ALA A 123 4.60 -5.55 0.47
N VAL A 124 3.91 -6.52 1.08
CA VAL A 124 3.84 -6.63 2.54
C VAL A 124 5.23 -6.90 3.12
N GLU A 125 6.00 -7.75 2.46
CA GLU A 125 7.37 -8.01 2.90
C GLU A 125 8.24 -6.75 2.79
N ALA A 126 8.09 -6.01 1.71
CA ALA A 126 8.79 -4.74 1.53
C ALA A 126 8.41 -3.73 2.63
N SER A 127 7.13 -3.71 3.01
CA SER A 127 6.64 -2.86 4.09
C SER A 127 7.29 -3.23 5.42
N ARG A 128 7.39 -4.52 5.71
CA ARG A 128 8.02 -5.01 6.94
C ARG A 128 9.50 -4.67 6.99
N LEU A 129 10.19 -4.83 5.89
CA LEU A 129 11.61 -4.50 5.81
C LEU A 129 11.84 -3.01 6.02
N GLN A 130 11.01 -2.18 5.43
CA GLN A 130 11.11 -0.73 5.58
C GLN A 130 10.86 -0.31 7.03
N GLN A 131 9.86 -0.89 7.67
CA GLN A 131 9.58 -0.64 9.09
C GLN A 131 10.73 -1.11 9.97
N GLY A 132 11.31 -2.26 9.66
CA GLY A 132 12.45 -2.80 10.38
C GLY A 132 13.66 -1.89 10.28
N LEU A 133 13.95 -1.37 9.11
CA LEU A 133 15.06 -0.43 8.91
C LEU A 133 14.86 0.86 9.69
N GLN A 134 13.64 1.40 9.68
CA GLN A 134 13.32 2.60 10.45
C GLN A 134 13.51 2.36 11.95
N ARG A 135 13.08 1.21 12.44
CA ARG A 135 13.22 0.86 13.85
C ARG A 135 14.69 0.74 14.25
N ILE A 136 15.50 0.07 13.42
CA ILE A 136 16.94 -0.05 13.66
C ILE A 136 17.59 1.32 13.72
N GLU A 137 17.25 2.20 12.81
CA GLU A 137 17.80 3.55 12.77
C GLU A 137 17.46 4.32 14.06
N ILE A 138 16.22 4.25 14.50
CA ILE A 138 15.79 4.88 15.75
C ILE A 138 16.54 4.30 16.94
N ASP A 139 16.66 2.98 17.03
CA ASP A 139 17.33 2.31 18.10
C ASP A 139 18.82 2.68 18.15
N LEU A 140 19.47 2.78 17.00
CA LEU A 140 20.87 3.20 16.93
C LEU A 140 21.04 4.63 17.43
N ARG A 141 20.15 5.52 17.06
CA ARG A 141 20.18 6.91 17.55
C ARG A 141 19.99 6.97 19.06
N ALA A 142 19.03 6.22 19.58
CA ALA A 142 18.76 6.16 21.00
C ALA A 142 19.95 5.57 21.74
N GLY A 143 20.54 4.50 21.22
CA GLY A 143 21.72 3.88 21.80
C GLY A 143 22.91 4.81 21.84
N THR A 144 23.15 5.54 20.79
CA THR A 144 24.24 6.52 20.73
C THR A 144 24.02 7.62 21.77
N THR A 145 22.80 8.11 21.89
CA THR A 145 22.46 9.15 22.87
C THR A 145 22.66 8.62 24.29
N ALA A 146 22.22 7.41 24.56
CA ALA A 146 22.36 6.79 25.88
C ALA A 146 23.84 6.61 26.25
N LEU A 147 24.66 6.18 25.31
CA LEU A 147 26.09 6.03 25.52
C LEU A 147 26.76 7.35 25.85
N ARG A 148 26.39 8.40 25.13
CA ARG A 148 26.93 9.75 25.40
C ARG A 148 26.52 10.24 26.77
N ALA A 149 25.29 9.97 27.18
CA ALA A 149 24.79 10.38 28.48
C ALA A 149 25.51 9.67 29.63
N ARG A 150 26.00 8.45 29.42
CA ARG A 150 26.71 7.69 30.43
C ARG A 150 28.16 8.11 30.63
N ARG A 151 28.69 8.82 29.69
CA ARG A 151 30.03 9.37 29.78
C ARG A 151 30.01 10.73 30.48
#